data_cbf4852d5bd74265c7ab4b5c9a5361cd
#
_entry.id   cbf4852d5bd74265c7ab4b5c9a5361cd
#
_cell.length_a   1.000
_cell.length_b   1.000
_cell.length_c   1.000
_cell.angle_alpha   90.00
_cell.angle_beta   90.00
_cell.angle_gamma   90.00
#
_symmetry.space_group_name_H-M   'P 1'
#
loop_
_entity.id
_entity.type
_entity.pdbx_description
1 polymer ?
#
loop_
_entity_poly.entity_id
_entity_poly.type
_entity_poly.pdbx_seq_one_letter_code
_entity_poly.pdbx_strand_id
1 'polypeptide(L)'
;MPHLKTPRKPQPLWKEWDRKAQKCGVRHTVYSVNGDEYTGEWLDNKKHGKGTQVWKKTGAIYDGDWKRGNRSGFGTFSLPDPVTGEYVKAYSGGWKDDMKDGFGTYFYSETEYYEGEWSKDKRSGWGRMYYEDGGIAEGEWLNDKLDGQGMFRLANENRYEGSWKNGMKHGPGKFVYLDKGQLYEAVWVENIAKCGKMRDFGREGAPAAPVYPIPKIHLLDPEAVLKDARATLPIEED
;
A
#
# COMPACT_ATOMS: atom_id res chain seq x y z
N MET A 1 12.52 64.99 -22.74
CA MET A 1 13.79 64.44 -22.21
C MET A 1 13.64 62.93 -22.16
N PRO A 2 14.52 62.14 -22.79
CA PRO A 2 14.44 60.70 -22.72
C PRO A 2 14.87 60.24 -21.33
N HIS A 3 14.03 59.46 -20.64
CA HIS A 3 14.35 58.82 -19.37
C HIS A 3 15.47 57.79 -19.60
N LEU A 4 16.66 58.09 -19.16
CA LEU A 4 17.80 57.16 -19.04
C LEU A 4 17.37 56.02 -18.09
N LYS A 5 17.15 54.81 -18.63
CA LYS A 5 16.97 53.60 -17.83
C LYS A 5 18.23 53.38 -17.02
N THR A 6 18.14 53.53 -15.71
CA THR A 6 19.25 53.18 -14.79
C THR A 6 19.68 51.73 -15.09
N PRO A 7 21.00 51.48 -15.26
CA PRO A 7 21.49 50.14 -15.52
C PRO A 7 21.12 49.25 -14.33
N ARG A 8 20.45 48.13 -14.59
CA ARG A 8 20.16 47.10 -13.59
C ARG A 8 21.49 46.65 -13.00
N LYS A 9 21.64 46.73 -11.68
CA LYS A 9 22.82 46.17 -10.99
C LYS A 9 22.97 44.72 -11.42
N PRO A 10 24.19 44.28 -11.82
CA PRO A 10 24.38 42.87 -12.19
C PRO A 10 23.97 41.99 -11.00
N GLN A 11 23.20 40.97 -11.27
CA GLN A 11 22.80 40.03 -10.24
C GLN A 11 24.05 39.30 -9.73
N PRO A 12 24.16 39.00 -8.43
CA PRO A 12 25.27 38.24 -7.90
C PRO A 12 25.41 36.89 -8.65
N LEU A 13 26.65 36.51 -8.96
CA LEU A 13 26.94 35.26 -9.71
C LEU A 13 26.27 34.03 -9.13
N TRP A 14 26.17 33.93 -7.81
CA TRP A 14 25.51 32.81 -7.14
C TRP A 14 24.03 32.68 -7.52
N LYS A 15 23.30 33.78 -7.75
CA LYS A 15 21.89 33.72 -8.21
C LYS A 15 21.78 33.23 -9.65
N GLU A 16 22.75 33.57 -10.49
CA GLU A 16 22.80 33.06 -11.86
C GLU A 16 23.13 31.55 -11.87
N TRP A 17 24.07 31.13 -11.04
CA TRP A 17 24.40 29.72 -10.87
C TRP A 17 23.24 28.92 -10.27
N ASP A 18 22.54 29.46 -9.28
CA ASP A 18 21.34 28.86 -8.69
C ASP A 18 20.24 28.65 -9.76
N ARG A 19 20.00 29.66 -10.59
CA ARG A 19 19.06 29.56 -11.70
C ARG A 19 19.48 28.52 -12.72
N LYS A 20 20.77 28.44 -13.07
CA LYS A 20 21.32 27.44 -14.01
C LYS A 20 21.28 26.03 -13.42
N ALA A 21 21.43 25.89 -12.12
CA ALA A 21 21.36 24.62 -11.40
C ALA A 21 19.91 24.15 -11.15
N GLN A 22 18.91 24.99 -11.47
CA GLN A 22 17.50 24.67 -11.23
C GLN A 22 17.10 23.39 -11.97
N LYS A 23 16.57 22.42 -11.21
CA LYS A 23 16.15 21.13 -11.74
C LYS A 23 14.69 21.22 -12.18
N CYS A 24 14.47 21.08 -13.50
CA CYS A 24 13.16 20.92 -14.12
C CYS A 24 13.24 19.85 -15.20
N GLY A 25 12.15 19.11 -15.42
CA GLY A 25 12.07 18.01 -16.39
C GLY A 25 12.76 16.73 -15.91
N VAL A 26 12.88 15.76 -16.80
CA VAL A 26 13.53 14.48 -16.53
C VAL A 26 15.03 14.67 -16.29
N ARG A 27 15.55 14.05 -15.26
CA ARG A 27 16.99 14.05 -14.95
C ARG A 27 17.48 12.62 -14.74
N HIS A 28 18.70 12.36 -15.20
CA HIS A 28 19.47 11.20 -14.77
C HIS A 28 19.75 11.29 -13.27
N THR A 29 20.38 10.27 -12.73
CA THR A 29 20.63 10.14 -11.29
C THR A 29 21.23 11.41 -10.69
N VAL A 30 20.52 11.95 -9.71
CA VAL A 30 20.94 13.08 -8.90
C VAL A 30 21.23 12.59 -7.50
N TYR A 31 22.46 12.81 -7.03
CA TYR A 31 22.89 12.44 -5.70
C TYR A 31 22.59 13.55 -4.71
N SER A 32 22.05 13.20 -3.55
CA SER A 32 21.92 14.12 -2.41
C SER A 32 23.18 14.11 -1.55
N VAL A 33 23.29 15.05 -0.62
CA VAL A 33 24.46 15.18 0.27
C VAL A 33 24.70 13.94 1.13
N ASN A 34 23.64 13.24 1.54
CA ASN A 34 23.70 11.99 2.29
C ASN A 34 23.94 10.73 1.41
N GLY A 35 24.11 10.96 0.10
CA GLY A 35 24.37 9.92 -0.87
C GLY A 35 23.14 9.17 -1.40
N ASP A 36 21.92 9.60 -1.05
CA ASP A 36 20.71 9.05 -1.66
C ASP A 36 20.64 9.43 -3.14
N GLU A 37 20.06 8.58 -3.96
CA GLU A 37 19.97 8.72 -5.40
C GLU A 37 18.52 8.94 -5.82
N TYR A 38 18.29 9.88 -6.74
CA TYR A 38 16.99 10.05 -7.37
C TYR A 38 17.16 10.18 -8.88
N THR A 39 16.39 9.36 -9.60
CA THR A 39 16.28 9.40 -11.06
C THR A 39 14.83 9.63 -11.43
N GLY A 40 14.53 10.66 -12.22
CA GLY A 40 13.15 10.96 -12.60
C GLY A 40 12.90 12.43 -12.87
N GLU A 41 11.63 12.81 -12.77
CA GLU A 41 11.17 14.15 -13.06
C GLU A 41 11.37 15.11 -11.88
N TRP A 42 11.66 16.36 -12.25
CA TRP A 42 11.85 17.47 -11.30
C TRP A 42 10.98 18.64 -11.72
N LEU A 43 10.45 19.35 -10.72
CA LEU A 43 9.77 20.64 -10.91
C LEU A 43 10.24 21.58 -9.79
N ASP A 44 10.78 22.75 -10.17
CA ASP A 44 11.26 23.76 -9.23
C ASP A 44 12.18 23.19 -8.12
N ASN A 45 13.18 22.41 -8.52
CA ASN A 45 14.13 21.73 -7.62
C ASN A 45 13.52 20.67 -6.68
N LYS A 46 12.27 20.29 -6.88
CA LYS A 46 11.59 19.23 -6.11
C LYS A 46 11.31 18.02 -6.99
N LYS A 47 11.39 16.83 -6.42
CA LYS A 47 10.96 15.61 -7.09
C LYS A 47 9.50 15.75 -7.50
N HIS A 48 9.17 15.38 -8.73
CA HIS A 48 7.84 15.52 -9.29
C HIS A 48 7.62 14.45 -10.36
N GLY A 49 6.35 14.21 -10.78
CA GLY A 49 6.04 13.23 -11.81
C GLY A 49 6.49 11.82 -11.44
N LYS A 50 7.07 11.10 -12.37
CA LYS A 50 7.58 9.73 -12.16
C LYS A 50 9.05 9.76 -11.76
N GLY A 51 9.44 8.87 -10.84
CA GLY A 51 10.83 8.74 -10.46
C GLY A 51 11.12 7.70 -9.40
N THR A 52 12.37 7.25 -9.42
CA THR A 52 12.92 6.23 -8.53
C THR A 52 13.88 6.86 -7.53
N GLN A 53 13.67 6.59 -6.27
CA GLN A 53 14.53 6.99 -5.16
C GLN A 53 15.19 5.78 -4.53
N VAL A 54 16.50 5.84 -4.34
CA VAL A 54 17.27 4.87 -3.55
C VAL A 54 17.82 5.56 -2.31
N TRP A 55 17.55 5.02 -1.14
CA TRP A 55 18.11 5.51 0.12
C TRP A 55 19.39 4.75 0.47
N LYS A 56 20.53 5.41 0.39
CA LYS A 56 21.84 4.79 0.61
C LYS A 56 21.97 4.10 1.97
N LYS A 57 21.41 4.70 3.02
CA LYS A 57 21.53 4.17 4.39
C LYS A 57 20.80 2.85 4.60
N THR A 58 19.64 2.69 3.99
CA THR A 58 18.77 1.51 4.19
C THR A 58 18.77 0.56 3.01
N GLY A 59 19.27 1.01 1.86
CA GLY A 59 19.11 0.32 0.59
C GLY A 59 17.67 0.35 0.04
N ALA A 60 16.73 0.96 0.76
CA ALA A 60 15.33 1.00 0.31
C ALA A 60 15.18 1.67 -1.05
N ILE A 61 14.21 1.22 -1.84
CA ILE A 61 13.87 1.80 -3.14
C ILE A 61 12.38 2.17 -3.13
N TYR A 62 12.08 3.35 -3.64
CA TYR A 62 10.73 3.73 -4.03
C TYR A 62 10.71 4.05 -5.52
N ASP A 63 9.79 3.44 -6.22
CA ASP A 63 9.53 3.72 -7.64
C ASP A 63 8.05 4.09 -7.80
N GLY A 64 7.77 5.29 -8.32
CA GLY A 64 6.39 5.77 -8.41
C GLY A 64 6.24 7.26 -8.60
N ASP A 65 5.07 7.74 -8.21
CA ASP A 65 4.66 9.13 -8.37
C ASP A 65 5.19 10.03 -7.26
N TRP A 66 5.61 11.23 -7.66
CA TRP A 66 6.11 12.28 -6.78
C TRP A 66 5.36 13.59 -7.01
N LYS A 67 5.09 14.30 -5.93
CA LYS A 67 4.48 15.62 -5.97
C LYS A 67 5.17 16.55 -4.98
N ARG A 68 5.82 17.60 -5.51
CA ARG A 68 6.51 18.64 -4.71
C ARG A 68 7.52 18.10 -3.69
N GLY A 69 8.18 17.00 -4.02
CA GLY A 69 9.20 16.37 -3.19
C GLY A 69 8.74 15.16 -2.38
N ASN A 70 7.43 14.92 -2.25
CA ASN A 70 6.83 13.83 -1.49
C ASN A 70 6.32 12.72 -2.40
N ARG A 71 6.31 11.47 -1.94
CA ARG A 71 5.62 10.35 -2.60
C ARG A 71 4.13 10.66 -2.62
N SER A 72 3.50 10.62 -3.78
CA SER A 72 2.09 10.98 -3.92
C SER A 72 1.55 10.46 -5.25
N GLY A 73 0.47 9.73 -5.24
CA GLY A 73 -0.06 8.99 -6.37
C GLY A 73 0.13 7.50 -6.17
N PHE A 74 0.58 6.75 -7.16
CA PHE A 74 0.84 5.32 -7.04
C PHE A 74 2.33 5.01 -7.05
N GLY A 75 2.77 4.04 -6.24
CA GLY A 75 4.17 3.63 -6.23
C GLY A 75 4.45 2.39 -5.40
N THR A 76 5.61 1.79 -5.66
CA THR A 76 6.11 0.59 -5.00
C THR A 76 7.30 0.94 -4.12
N PHE A 77 7.27 0.50 -2.88
CA PHE A 77 8.35 0.61 -1.92
C PHE A 77 8.92 -0.78 -1.66
N SER A 78 10.23 -0.94 -1.88
CA SER A 78 10.95 -2.20 -1.72
C SER A 78 12.10 -2.05 -0.75
N LEU A 79 12.41 -3.13 -0.04
CA LEU A 79 13.52 -3.24 0.90
C LEU A 79 14.46 -4.35 0.43
N PRO A 80 15.78 -4.21 0.63
CA PRO A 80 16.69 -5.32 0.40
C PRO A 80 16.46 -6.38 1.51
N ASP A 81 16.35 -7.64 1.11
CA ASP A 81 16.35 -8.76 2.03
C ASP A 81 17.73 -8.85 2.69
N PRO A 82 17.81 -8.89 4.04
CA PRO A 82 19.08 -8.87 4.76
C PRO A 82 19.94 -10.14 4.56
N VAL A 83 19.35 -11.23 4.08
CA VAL A 83 20.04 -12.52 3.88
C VAL A 83 20.48 -12.69 2.42
N THR A 84 19.56 -12.46 1.48
CA THR A 84 19.82 -12.69 0.05
C THR A 84 20.35 -11.43 -0.66
N GLY A 85 20.06 -10.24 -0.12
CA GLY A 85 20.34 -8.95 -0.77
C GLY A 85 19.40 -8.63 -1.92
N GLU A 86 18.46 -9.51 -2.24
CA GLU A 86 17.44 -9.27 -3.25
C GLU A 86 16.39 -8.27 -2.75
N TYR A 87 15.77 -7.53 -3.67
CA TYR A 87 14.73 -6.58 -3.31
C TYR A 87 13.37 -7.26 -3.19
N VAL A 88 12.76 -7.14 -2.01
CA VAL A 88 11.40 -7.59 -1.75
C VAL A 88 10.47 -6.39 -1.65
N LYS A 89 9.28 -6.51 -2.23
CA LYS A 89 8.25 -5.48 -2.12
C LYS A 89 7.72 -5.44 -0.70
N ALA A 90 7.77 -4.27 -0.07
CA ALA A 90 7.16 -4.04 1.22
C ALA A 90 5.77 -3.40 1.09
N TYR A 91 5.57 -2.50 0.10
CA TYR A 91 4.27 -1.90 -0.17
C TYR A 91 4.14 -1.54 -1.65
N SER A 92 2.96 -1.78 -2.21
CA SER A 92 2.58 -1.32 -3.54
C SER A 92 1.16 -0.76 -3.50
N GLY A 93 0.99 0.53 -3.83
CA GLY A 93 -0.32 1.16 -3.71
C GLY A 93 -0.28 2.67 -3.71
N GLY A 94 -1.38 3.26 -3.20
CA GLY A 94 -1.57 4.70 -3.12
C GLY A 94 -0.70 5.37 -2.06
N TRP A 95 -0.22 6.57 -2.39
CA TRP A 95 0.58 7.43 -1.53
C TRP A 95 0.03 8.85 -1.53
N LYS A 96 0.09 9.49 -0.38
CA LYS A 96 -0.25 10.90 -0.23
C LYS A 96 0.66 11.55 0.82
N ASP A 97 1.43 12.56 0.41
CA ASP A 97 2.34 13.30 1.28
C ASP A 97 3.24 12.37 2.13
N ASP A 98 3.91 11.42 1.45
CA ASP A 98 4.79 10.39 2.01
C ASP A 98 4.13 9.29 2.85
N MET A 99 2.82 9.31 3.05
CA MET A 99 2.05 8.30 3.77
C MET A 99 1.31 7.37 2.81
N LYS A 100 1.12 6.09 3.20
CA LYS A 100 0.23 5.17 2.51
C LYS A 100 -1.20 5.72 2.63
N ASP A 101 -1.89 5.90 1.50
CA ASP A 101 -3.24 6.46 1.45
C ASP A 101 -3.95 5.99 0.18
N GLY A 102 -5.20 5.56 0.28
CA GLY A 102 -5.92 4.91 -0.80
C GLY A 102 -5.73 3.39 -0.77
N PHE A 103 -5.90 2.72 -1.91
CA PHE A 103 -5.78 1.26 -1.98
C PHE A 103 -4.33 0.81 -2.18
N GLY A 104 -3.94 -0.29 -1.50
CA GLY A 104 -2.61 -0.86 -1.64
C GLY A 104 -2.41 -2.17 -0.89
N THR A 105 -1.34 -2.86 -1.24
CA THR A 105 -0.91 -4.13 -0.63
C THR A 105 0.37 -3.91 0.17
N TYR A 106 0.37 -4.31 1.42
CA TYR A 106 1.53 -4.33 2.30
C TYR A 106 1.93 -5.76 2.61
N PHE A 107 3.18 -6.10 2.36
CA PHE A 107 3.75 -7.43 2.57
C PHE A 107 4.56 -7.45 3.87
N TYR A 108 4.15 -8.28 4.82
CA TYR A 108 4.91 -8.57 6.05
C TYR A 108 5.90 -9.71 5.81
N SER A 109 5.48 -10.70 4.97
CA SER A 109 6.28 -11.81 4.47
C SER A 109 5.74 -12.23 3.09
N GLU A 110 6.23 -13.33 2.52
CA GLU A 110 5.71 -13.88 1.25
C GLU A 110 4.28 -14.40 1.38
N THR A 111 3.90 -14.86 2.57
CA THR A 111 2.59 -15.48 2.86
C THR A 111 1.68 -14.59 3.71
N GLU A 112 2.26 -13.62 4.42
CA GLU A 112 1.51 -12.70 5.27
C GLU A 112 1.47 -11.32 4.64
N TYR A 113 0.27 -10.87 4.25
CA TYR A 113 0.08 -9.56 3.63
C TYR A 113 -1.33 -9.01 3.83
N TYR A 114 -1.44 -7.70 3.75
CA TYR A 114 -2.72 -7.00 3.75
C TYR A 114 -2.96 -6.35 2.40
N GLU A 115 -4.15 -6.55 1.84
CA GLU A 115 -4.63 -5.80 0.69
C GLU A 115 -5.92 -5.06 1.05
N GLY A 116 -5.97 -3.76 0.82
CA GLY A 116 -7.12 -2.96 1.19
C GLY A 116 -6.83 -1.46 1.22
N GLU A 117 -7.75 -0.76 1.86
CA GLU A 117 -7.68 0.69 1.97
C GLU A 117 -6.74 1.12 3.10
N TRP A 118 -6.08 2.23 2.87
CA TRP A 118 -5.13 2.88 3.78
C TRP A 118 -5.50 4.34 3.97
N SER A 119 -5.32 4.84 5.15
CA SER A 119 -5.41 6.26 5.46
C SER A 119 -4.31 6.65 6.44
N LYS A 120 -3.42 7.57 6.01
CA LYS A 120 -2.31 8.08 6.82
C LYS A 120 -1.48 6.95 7.47
N ASP A 121 -0.97 6.04 6.63
CA ASP A 121 -0.18 4.86 7.01
C ASP A 121 -0.91 3.75 7.79
N LYS A 122 -2.20 3.89 8.07
CA LYS A 122 -2.99 2.90 8.80
C LYS A 122 -4.00 2.20 7.90
N ARG A 123 -4.23 0.91 8.14
CA ARG A 123 -5.32 0.16 7.52
C ARG A 123 -6.65 0.79 7.94
N SER A 124 -7.49 1.15 6.97
CA SER A 124 -8.75 1.85 7.20
C SER A 124 -9.67 1.62 6.00
N GLY A 125 -10.98 1.45 6.23
CA GLY A 125 -11.92 1.06 5.18
C GLY A 125 -11.92 -0.44 4.91
N TRP A 126 -12.28 -0.87 3.70
CA TRP A 126 -12.41 -2.28 3.35
C TRP A 126 -11.07 -2.92 3.02
N GLY A 127 -10.79 -4.10 3.61
CA GLY A 127 -9.54 -4.80 3.36
C GLY A 127 -9.53 -6.24 3.83
N ARG A 128 -8.50 -6.94 3.38
CA ARG A 128 -8.24 -8.35 3.67
C ARG A 128 -6.82 -8.52 4.17
N MET A 129 -6.68 -9.23 5.26
CA MET A 129 -5.39 -9.65 5.82
C MET A 129 -5.27 -11.17 5.67
N TYR A 130 -4.17 -11.62 5.10
CA TYR A 130 -3.75 -13.01 5.04
C TYR A 130 -2.68 -13.24 6.11
N TYR A 131 -2.88 -14.24 6.93
CA TYR A 131 -1.95 -14.60 8.00
C TYR A 131 -1.10 -15.81 7.61
N GLU A 132 0.09 -15.91 8.16
CA GLU A 132 1.04 -16.99 7.90
C GLU A 132 0.47 -18.38 8.22
N ASP A 133 -0.39 -18.48 9.24
CA ASP A 133 -1.09 -19.71 9.63
C ASP A 133 -2.22 -20.13 8.68
N GLY A 134 -2.44 -19.40 7.59
CA GLY A 134 -3.52 -19.62 6.62
C GLY A 134 -4.87 -18.99 7.02
N GLY A 135 -4.92 -18.29 8.14
CA GLY A 135 -6.08 -17.48 8.53
C GLY A 135 -6.31 -16.30 7.60
N ILE A 136 -7.57 -15.86 7.45
CA ILE A 136 -7.93 -14.69 6.66
C ILE A 136 -8.90 -13.83 7.44
N ALA A 137 -8.59 -12.53 7.55
CA ALA A 137 -9.50 -11.54 8.09
C ALA A 137 -9.97 -10.59 6.99
N GLU A 138 -11.28 -10.51 6.76
CA GLU A 138 -11.90 -9.63 5.77
C GLU A 138 -12.92 -8.72 6.45
N GLY A 139 -12.98 -7.45 6.06
CA GLY A 139 -13.99 -6.56 6.60
C GLY A 139 -13.58 -5.10 6.64
N GLU A 140 -14.27 -4.37 7.50
CA GLU A 140 -13.99 -2.97 7.75
C GLU A 140 -12.85 -2.82 8.77
N TRP A 141 -11.89 -1.96 8.45
CA TRP A 141 -10.73 -1.65 9.28
C TRP A 141 -10.77 -0.20 9.73
N LEU A 142 -10.34 0.04 10.94
CA LEU A 142 -10.14 1.39 11.47
C LEU A 142 -8.90 1.41 12.35
N ASN A 143 -7.93 2.27 11.99
CA ASN A 143 -6.68 2.41 12.74
C ASN A 143 -5.99 1.06 13.01
N ASP A 144 -5.79 0.26 11.95
CA ASP A 144 -5.14 -1.05 11.96
C ASP A 144 -5.89 -2.20 12.63
N LYS A 145 -7.16 -2.02 12.99
CA LYS A 145 -8.00 -3.02 13.65
C LYS A 145 -9.28 -3.25 12.87
N LEU A 146 -9.81 -4.47 12.88
CA LEU A 146 -11.17 -4.73 12.42
C LEU A 146 -12.14 -3.93 13.30
N ASP A 147 -13.00 -3.12 12.67
CA ASP A 147 -14.00 -2.29 13.34
C ASP A 147 -15.17 -2.05 12.38
N GLY A 148 -16.31 -2.63 12.64
CA GLY A 148 -17.47 -2.68 11.74
C GLY A 148 -17.85 -4.11 11.40
N GLN A 149 -18.23 -4.38 10.15
CA GLN A 149 -18.58 -5.72 9.70
C GLN A 149 -17.35 -6.46 9.17
N GLY A 150 -17.24 -7.74 9.52
CA GLY A 150 -16.11 -8.52 9.05
C GLY A 150 -16.23 -10.01 9.34
N MET A 151 -15.35 -10.75 8.70
CA MET A 151 -15.18 -12.19 8.84
C MET A 151 -13.74 -12.49 9.27
N PHE A 152 -13.57 -13.48 10.10
CA PHE A 152 -12.29 -14.11 10.37
C PHE A 152 -12.41 -15.60 10.10
N ARG A 153 -11.70 -16.08 9.07
CA ARG A 153 -11.63 -17.49 8.68
C ARG A 153 -10.32 -18.07 9.20
N LEU A 154 -10.40 -19.16 9.89
CA LEU A 154 -9.28 -19.96 10.37
C LEU A 154 -8.73 -20.87 9.27
N ALA A 155 -7.53 -21.42 9.43
CA ALA A 155 -6.93 -22.36 8.49
C ALA A 155 -7.76 -23.65 8.28
N ASN A 156 -8.54 -24.07 9.27
CA ASN A 156 -9.47 -25.21 9.18
C ASN A 156 -10.84 -24.85 8.58
N GLU A 157 -10.94 -23.70 7.91
CA GLU A 157 -12.15 -23.15 7.27
C GLU A 157 -13.28 -22.74 8.23
N ASN A 158 -13.17 -23.03 9.55
CA ASN A 158 -14.11 -22.50 10.53
C ASN A 158 -14.01 -20.98 10.53
N ARG A 159 -15.15 -20.28 10.68
CA ARG A 159 -15.12 -18.83 10.56
C ARG A 159 -16.12 -18.13 11.46
N TYR A 160 -15.73 -16.95 11.90
CA TYR A 160 -16.62 -15.98 12.51
C TYR A 160 -17.04 -14.94 11.47
N GLU A 161 -18.33 -14.64 11.43
CA GLU A 161 -18.91 -13.59 10.62
C GLU A 161 -19.76 -12.69 11.50
N GLY A 162 -19.52 -11.39 11.51
CA GLY A 162 -20.30 -10.48 12.37
C GLY A 162 -19.63 -9.14 12.63
N SER A 163 -20.09 -8.52 13.70
CA SER A 163 -19.62 -7.19 14.10
C SER A 163 -18.32 -7.27 14.90
N TRP A 164 -17.45 -6.29 14.64
CA TRP A 164 -16.17 -6.12 15.29
C TRP A 164 -16.05 -4.73 15.89
N LYS A 165 -15.33 -4.61 16.98
CA LYS A 165 -14.97 -3.34 17.60
C LYS A 165 -13.55 -3.41 18.16
N ASN A 166 -12.69 -2.49 17.74
CA ASN A 166 -11.29 -2.44 18.16
C ASN A 166 -10.54 -3.78 18.00
N GLY A 167 -10.83 -4.57 16.95
CA GLY A 167 -10.22 -5.88 16.69
C GLY A 167 -10.81 -7.03 17.49
N MET A 168 -11.88 -6.81 18.24
CA MET A 168 -12.57 -7.83 19.02
C MET A 168 -13.99 -8.09 18.48
N LYS A 169 -14.44 -9.34 18.52
CA LYS A 169 -15.83 -9.71 18.24
C LYS A 169 -16.75 -8.96 19.20
N HIS A 170 -17.66 -8.16 18.67
CA HIS A 170 -18.53 -7.32 19.49
C HIS A 170 -19.85 -7.06 18.77
N GLY A 171 -20.99 -7.34 19.42
CA GLY A 171 -22.31 -7.25 18.83
C GLY A 171 -22.79 -8.59 18.24
N PRO A 172 -23.78 -8.57 17.33
CA PRO A 172 -24.31 -9.77 16.72
C PRO A 172 -23.28 -10.42 15.79
N GLY A 173 -23.22 -11.73 15.84
CA GLY A 173 -22.33 -12.50 14.96
C GLY A 173 -22.60 -14.00 15.02
N LYS A 174 -22.06 -14.71 14.06
CA LYS A 174 -22.18 -16.16 13.94
C LYS A 174 -20.81 -16.80 13.77
N PHE A 175 -20.63 -17.94 14.40
CA PHE A 175 -19.47 -18.79 14.22
C PHE A 175 -19.91 -20.07 13.48
N VAL A 176 -19.30 -20.31 12.34
CA VAL A 176 -19.58 -21.45 11.47
C VAL A 176 -18.50 -22.50 11.71
N TYR A 177 -18.87 -23.62 12.29
CA TYR A 177 -18.02 -24.80 12.48
C TYR A 177 -18.21 -25.75 11.30
N LEU A 178 -17.44 -25.58 10.22
CA LEU A 178 -17.55 -26.41 9.02
C LEU A 178 -17.16 -27.86 9.29
N ASP A 179 -16.18 -28.08 10.15
CA ASP A 179 -15.71 -29.40 10.57
C ASP A 179 -16.79 -30.20 11.30
N LYS A 180 -17.69 -29.52 12.04
CA LYS A 180 -18.77 -30.13 12.83
C LYS A 180 -20.14 -30.04 12.17
N GLY A 181 -20.30 -29.26 11.10
CA GLY A 181 -21.60 -28.98 10.51
C GLY A 181 -22.52 -28.16 11.42
N GLN A 182 -21.95 -27.23 12.21
CA GLN A 182 -22.65 -26.48 13.23
C GLN A 182 -22.53 -24.97 13.04
N LEU A 183 -23.58 -24.25 13.36
CA LEU A 183 -23.66 -22.80 13.36
C LEU A 183 -24.02 -22.30 14.76
N TYR A 184 -23.18 -21.43 15.30
CA TYR A 184 -23.45 -20.76 16.56
C TYR A 184 -23.76 -19.29 16.33
N GLU A 185 -25.01 -18.88 16.50
CA GLU A 185 -25.45 -17.49 16.41
C GLU A 185 -25.50 -16.89 17.81
N ALA A 186 -24.79 -15.80 18.02
CA ALA A 186 -24.65 -15.22 19.37
C ALA A 186 -24.47 -13.69 19.34
N VAL A 187 -24.67 -13.08 20.51
CA VAL A 187 -24.20 -11.72 20.79
C VAL A 187 -22.86 -11.81 21.52
N TRP A 188 -21.88 -11.07 21.00
CA TRP A 188 -20.51 -11.08 21.48
C TRP A 188 -20.17 -9.77 22.19
N VAL A 189 -19.37 -9.86 23.24
CA VAL A 189 -18.78 -8.70 23.92
C VAL A 189 -17.32 -9.03 24.20
N GLU A 190 -16.41 -8.28 23.59
CA GLU A 190 -14.96 -8.43 23.77
C GLU A 190 -14.48 -9.88 23.59
N ASN A 191 -14.81 -10.48 22.44
CA ASN A 191 -14.55 -11.87 22.06
C ASN A 191 -15.32 -12.95 22.85
N ILE A 192 -16.13 -12.59 23.83
CA ILE A 192 -16.88 -13.54 24.65
C ILE A 192 -18.33 -13.60 24.18
N ALA A 193 -18.81 -14.77 23.81
CA ALA A 193 -20.22 -14.99 23.52
C ALA A 193 -21.04 -14.90 24.81
N LYS A 194 -22.01 -14.01 24.88
CA LYS A 194 -22.87 -13.80 26.08
C LYS A 194 -24.14 -14.64 26.06
N CYS A 195 -24.78 -14.71 24.89
CA CYS A 195 -25.95 -15.57 24.67
C CYS A 195 -25.99 -15.97 23.21
N GLY A 196 -26.47 -17.15 22.94
CA GLY A 196 -26.55 -17.66 21.57
C GLY A 196 -27.30 -18.96 21.46
N LYS A 197 -27.48 -19.37 20.20
CA LYS A 197 -28.13 -20.63 19.82
C LYS A 197 -27.22 -21.41 18.91
N MET A 198 -27.06 -22.70 19.18
CA MET A 198 -26.39 -23.66 18.31
C MET A 198 -27.41 -24.33 17.42
N ARG A 199 -27.09 -24.48 16.13
CA ARG A 199 -27.89 -25.24 15.17
C ARG A 199 -26.97 -26.14 14.35
N ASP A 200 -27.45 -27.35 14.04
CA ASP A 200 -26.80 -28.25 13.12
C ASP A 200 -27.32 -27.96 11.69
N PHE A 201 -26.43 -27.86 10.70
CA PHE A 201 -26.81 -27.71 9.29
C PHE A 201 -26.37 -28.87 8.41
N GLY A 202 -25.55 -29.79 8.95
CA GLY A 202 -24.94 -30.85 8.16
C GLY A 202 -23.90 -30.33 7.17
N ARG A 203 -23.16 -31.22 6.52
CA ARG A 203 -22.06 -30.81 5.61
C ARG A 203 -22.54 -30.13 4.34
N GLU A 204 -23.73 -30.50 3.84
CA GLU A 204 -24.31 -29.99 2.57
C GLU A 204 -25.05 -28.64 2.76
N GLY A 205 -25.39 -28.30 4.00
CA GLY A 205 -26.15 -27.08 4.34
C GLY A 205 -25.30 -25.91 4.85
N ALA A 206 -23.98 -25.94 4.66
CA ALA A 206 -23.10 -24.90 5.12
C ALA A 206 -23.46 -23.53 4.51
N PRO A 207 -23.67 -22.49 5.33
CA PRO A 207 -23.95 -21.16 4.82
C PRO A 207 -22.78 -20.64 3.97
N ALA A 208 -23.10 -19.98 2.85
CA ALA A 208 -22.08 -19.33 2.03
C ALA A 208 -21.34 -18.26 2.83
N ALA A 209 -20.06 -18.10 2.56
CA ALA A 209 -19.29 -17.02 3.15
C ALA A 209 -19.77 -15.65 2.60
N PRO A 210 -19.78 -14.60 3.41
CA PRO A 210 -20.11 -13.26 2.97
C PRO A 210 -19.06 -12.76 1.95
N VAL A 211 -19.50 -11.89 1.05
CA VAL A 211 -18.62 -11.21 0.11
C VAL A 211 -18.54 -9.73 0.53
N TYR A 212 -17.35 -9.24 0.76
CA TYR A 212 -17.13 -7.86 1.12
C TYR A 212 -16.68 -7.02 -0.10
N PRO A 213 -16.92 -5.70 -0.11
CA PRO A 213 -16.59 -4.83 -1.24
C PRO A 213 -15.11 -4.47 -1.27
N ILE A 214 -14.25 -5.46 -1.13
CA ILE A 214 -12.80 -5.28 -1.22
C ILE A 214 -12.42 -5.16 -2.69
N PRO A 215 -11.82 -4.05 -3.12
CA PRO A 215 -11.40 -3.87 -4.49
C PRO A 215 -10.41 -4.95 -4.93
N LYS A 216 -10.65 -5.53 -6.11
CA LYS A 216 -9.68 -6.44 -6.74
C LYS A 216 -8.84 -5.63 -7.71
N ILE A 217 -7.53 -5.67 -7.58
CA ILE A 217 -6.63 -5.10 -8.57
C ILE A 217 -6.57 -6.08 -9.74
N HIS A 218 -7.15 -5.69 -10.88
CA HIS A 218 -6.97 -6.36 -12.15
C HIS A 218 -6.08 -5.49 -13.02
N LEU A 219 -4.99 -6.03 -13.52
CA LEU A 219 -4.27 -5.41 -14.63
C LEU A 219 -5.22 -5.44 -15.83
N LEU A 220 -5.58 -4.26 -16.35
CA LEU A 220 -6.47 -4.11 -17.50
C LEU A 220 -5.93 -4.82 -18.73
N ASP A 221 -4.61 -4.83 -18.90
CA ASP A 221 -3.91 -5.51 -19.96
C ASP A 221 -2.51 -5.96 -19.49
N PRO A 222 -2.37 -7.18 -18.94
CA PRO A 222 -1.07 -7.70 -18.49
C PRO A 222 -0.05 -7.83 -19.63
N GLU A 223 -0.50 -8.12 -20.86
CA GLU A 223 0.39 -8.27 -22.01
C GLU A 223 0.96 -6.93 -22.49
N ALA A 224 0.14 -5.87 -22.49
CA ALA A 224 0.61 -4.53 -22.81
C ALA A 224 1.65 -4.04 -21.78
N VAL A 225 1.42 -4.26 -20.48
CA VAL A 225 2.37 -3.91 -19.41
C VAL A 225 3.69 -4.66 -19.57
N LEU A 226 3.65 -5.95 -19.91
CA LEU A 226 4.86 -6.75 -20.16
C LEU A 226 5.59 -6.31 -21.44
N LYS A 227 4.86 -5.92 -22.47
CA LYS A 227 5.42 -5.42 -23.73
C LYS A 227 6.13 -4.08 -23.52
N ASP A 228 5.54 -3.16 -22.78
CA ASP A 228 6.12 -1.87 -22.44
C ASP A 228 7.37 -2.05 -21.55
N ALA A 229 7.33 -2.96 -20.58
CA ALA A 229 8.50 -3.28 -19.77
C ALA A 229 9.66 -3.87 -20.60
N ARG A 230 9.36 -4.72 -21.58
CA ARG A 230 10.38 -5.27 -22.50
C ARG A 230 10.96 -4.22 -23.46
N ALA A 231 10.15 -3.26 -23.89
CA ALA A 231 10.59 -2.17 -24.77
C ALA A 231 11.52 -1.16 -24.07
N THR A 232 11.48 -1.11 -22.73
CA THR A 232 12.32 -0.21 -21.92
C THR A 232 13.64 -0.86 -21.47
N LEU A 233 13.83 -2.17 -21.67
CA LEU A 233 15.11 -2.83 -21.40
C LEU A 233 16.12 -2.44 -22.48
N PRO A 234 17.37 -2.06 -22.13
CA PRO A 234 18.42 -1.86 -23.11
C PRO A 234 18.63 -3.14 -23.90
N ILE A 235 18.64 -3.05 -25.23
CA ILE A 235 19.09 -4.15 -26.08
C ILE A 235 20.58 -4.26 -25.81
N GLU A 236 21.03 -5.34 -25.17
CA GLU A 236 22.43 -5.72 -25.16
C GLU A 236 22.75 -6.09 -26.61
N GLU A 237 23.48 -5.19 -27.29
CA GLU A 237 24.12 -5.50 -28.59
C GLU A 237 25.29 -6.44 -28.27
N ASP A 238 25.21 -7.69 -28.82
CA ASP A 238 26.30 -8.67 -28.85
C ASP A 238 27.50 -8.16 -29.68
#